data_93083f9f6b0ecfc3852aa99a7e0eb757
#
_entry.id   93083f9f6b0ecfc3852aa99a7e0eb757
#
_cell.length_a   1.000
_cell.length_b   1.000
_cell.length_c   1.000
_cell.angle_alpha   90.00
_cell.angle_beta   90.00
_cell.angle_gamma   90.00
#
_symmetry.space_group_name_H-M   'P 1'
#
loop_
_entity.id
_entity.type
_entity.pdbx_description
1 polymer ?
#
loop_
_entity_poly.entity_id
_entity_poly.type
_entity_poly.pdbx_seq_one_letter_code
_entity_poly.pdbx_strand_id
1 'polypeptide(L)'
;MKIGAALEFNLIDYPGKIAAVAFTPGCNYLCPHCHAAPLLANAKDIGDEGFFKYLDTARDWVNGVVICGGEPTLQPELVPFIERVRERNLSVKLDTNGSHPDVLARLLEAKLVDYVAMDVKGPRFLWPATAGGEGHEENMTESLKLVSRFPDYEFRTTVAPVIRGGGEINFITVHEMAAAAKLIAAATGRSDHKYFVQKFVPRKDGLLDRRLETFPETPPQLLADVHKEVSKHLPNTQIRG
;
A
#
# COMPACT_ATOMS: atom_id res chain seq x y z
N MET A 1 19.35 4.43 0.85
CA MET A 1 18.27 3.42 0.75
C MET A 1 18.34 2.73 -0.61
N LYS A 2 18.02 1.45 -0.67
CA LYS A 2 17.96 0.76 -1.97
C LYS A 2 16.72 1.21 -2.75
N ILE A 3 16.91 1.52 -4.04
CA ILE A 3 15.83 1.85 -4.98
C ILE A 3 15.86 0.86 -6.13
N GLY A 4 14.77 0.12 -6.34
CA GLY A 4 14.62 -0.84 -7.43
C GLY A 4 14.12 -0.20 -8.73
N ALA A 5 13.34 0.87 -8.62
CA ALA A 5 12.87 1.70 -9.73
C ALA A 5 12.49 3.08 -9.22
N ALA A 6 12.41 4.05 -10.11
CA ALA A 6 11.94 5.39 -9.80
C ALA A 6 11.07 5.96 -10.94
N LEU A 7 10.11 6.82 -10.57
CA LEU A 7 9.40 7.69 -11.52
C LEU A 7 9.71 9.13 -11.13
N GLU A 8 10.16 9.88 -12.10
CA GLU A 8 10.50 11.29 -11.93
C GLU A 8 9.26 12.16 -11.72
N PHE A 9 8.13 11.79 -12.34
CA PHE A 9 6.92 12.58 -12.37
C PHE A 9 5.68 11.69 -12.23
N ASN A 10 4.83 12.03 -11.27
CA ASN A 10 3.57 11.32 -11.01
C ASN A 10 2.54 12.28 -10.43
N LEU A 11 1.29 12.21 -10.93
CA LEU A 11 0.15 13.04 -10.52
C LEU A 11 -0.93 12.24 -9.80
N ILE A 12 -0.74 10.93 -9.64
CA ILE A 12 -1.78 10.00 -9.19
C ILE A 12 -1.51 9.52 -7.78
N ASP A 13 -0.25 9.14 -7.49
CA ASP A 13 0.08 8.41 -6.27
C ASP A 13 0.13 9.27 -5.01
N TYR A 14 0.25 10.60 -5.15
CA TYR A 14 0.17 11.51 -4.00
C TYR A 14 -0.98 12.50 -4.19
N PRO A 15 -2.11 12.39 -3.43
CA PRO A 15 -3.24 13.29 -3.58
C PRO A 15 -2.84 14.77 -3.46
N GLY A 16 -3.14 15.56 -4.50
CA GLY A 16 -2.89 17.00 -4.52
C GLY A 16 -1.43 17.42 -4.67
N LYS A 17 -0.53 16.51 -5.01
CA LYS A 17 0.91 16.78 -5.19
C LYS A 17 1.41 16.31 -6.54
N ILE A 18 2.38 17.04 -7.08
CA ILE A 18 3.25 16.53 -8.14
C ILE A 18 4.39 15.81 -7.42
N ALA A 19 4.50 14.51 -7.59
CA ALA A 19 5.43 13.71 -6.81
C ALA A 19 6.41 12.93 -7.67
N ALA A 20 7.63 12.77 -7.18
CA ALA A 20 8.53 11.71 -7.61
C ALA A 20 8.23 10.44 -6.81
N VAL A 21 8.44 9.27 -7.41
CA VAL A 21 8.16 7.98 -6.76
C VAL A 21 9.43 7.15 -6.67
N ALA A 22 9.77 6.71 -5.46
CA ALA A 22 10.85 5.76 -5.20
C ALA A 22 10.26 4.39 -4.87
N PHE A 23 10.56 3.38 -5.69
CA PHE A 23 10.14 2.01 -5.47
C PHE A 23 11.26 1.21 -4.79
N THR A 24 11.00 0.74 -3.58
CA THR A 24 11.96 -0.10 -2.84
C THR A 24 11.90 -1.55 -3.30
N PRO A 25 13.03 -2.27 -3.37
CA PRO A 25 13.05 -3.70 -3.66
C PRO A 25 12.73 -4.53 -2.43
N GLY A 26 12.20 -5.73 -2.66
CA GLY A 26 11.90 -6.71 -1.61
C GLY A 26 10.60 -6.43 -0.87
N CYS A 27 9.95 -7.49 -0.43
CA CYS A 27 8.75 -7.48 0.39
C CYS A 27 8.71 -8.73 1.25
N ASN A 28 8.17 -8.62 2.44
CA ASN A 28 7.92 -9.76 3.33
C ASN A 28 6.57 -10.44 3.05
N TYR A 29 5.74 -9.87 2.16
CA TYR A 29 4.51 -10.50 1.67
C TYR A 29 4.70 -11.04 0.26
N LEU A 30 3.92 -12.08 -0.06
CA LEU A 30 3.89 -12.75 -1.37
C LEU A 30 2.46 -12.72 -1.93
N CYS A 31 1.86 -11.53 -1.97
CA CYS A 31 0.49 -11.36 -2.44
C CYS A 31 0.34 -11.88 -3.89
N PRO A 32 -0.54 -12.84 -4.17
CA PRO A 32 -0.67 -13.39 -5.52
C PRO A 32 -0.96 -12.34 -6.61
N HIS A 33 -1.72 -11.31 -6.24
CA HIS A 33 -2.09 -10.19 -7.12
C HIS A 33 -1.10 -9.01 -7.10
N CYS A 34 0.12 -9.21 -6.64
CA CYS A 34 1.11 -8.13 -6.51
C CYS A 34 1.57 -7.64 -7.88
N HIS A 35 1.35 -6.35 -8.17
CA HIS A 35 1.82 -5.69 -9.39
C HIS A 35 3.31 -5.30 -9.34
N ALA A 36 3.89 -5.30 -8.15
CA ALA A 36 5.31 -5.01 -7.95
C ALA A 36 6.19 -6.28 -7.99
N ALA A 37 5.68 -7.39 -8.50
CA ALA A 37 6.40 -8.66 -8.57
C ALA A 37 7.84 -8.54 -9.13
N PRO A 38 8.13 -7.73 -10.16
CA PRO A 38 9.49 -7.54 -10.63
C PRO A 38 10.46 -6.94 -9.60
N LEU A 39 9.93 -6.24 -8.59
CA LEU A 39 10.72 -5.63 -7.52
C LEU A 39 11.02 -6.60 -6.36
N LEU A 40 10.32 -7.75 -6.30
CA LEU A 40 10.43 -8.66 -5.15
C LEU A 40 11.68 -9.52 -5.18
N ALA A 41 12.01 -10.10 -6.33
CA ALA A 41 13.02 -11.17 -6.40
C ALA A 41 14.41 -10.72 -6.85
N ASN A 42 14.52 -9.83 -7.83
CA ASN A 42 15.78 -9.50 -8.49
C ASN A 42 15.88 -8.03 -8.92
N ALA A 43 15.24 -7.11 -8.21
CA ALA A 43 15.37 -5.70 -8.55
C ALA A 43 16.83 -5.27 -8.36
N LYS A 44 17.42 -4.77 -9.44
CA LYS A 44 18.73 -4.15 -9.37
C LYS A 44 18.63 -2.86 -8.57
N ASP A 45 19.45 -2.75 -7.53
CA ASP A 45 19.57 -1.47 -6.81
C ASP A 45 20.18 -0.42 -7.75
N ILE A 46 19.41 0.62 -8.06
CA ILE A 46 19.87 1.75 -8.88
C ILE A 46 20.51 2.85 -8.04
N GLY A 47 20.53 2.69 -6.71
CA GLY A 47 21.01 3.68 -5.75
C GLY A 47 20.09 4.90 -5.61
N ASP A 48 20.29 5.68 -4.59
CA ASP A 48 19.46 6.86 -4.33
C ASP A 48 20.07 8.19 -4.76
N GLU A 49 21.36 8.23 -5.11
CA GLU A 49 22.04 9.46 -5.51
C GLU A 49 21.45 10.09 -6.77
N GLY A 50 21.14 9.28 -7.78
CA GLY A 50 20.47 9.73 -9.01
C GLY A 50 19.10 10.32 -8.74
N PHE A 51 18.36 9.69 -7.83
CA PHE A 51 17.05 10.17 -7.41
C PHE A 51 17.13 11.54 -6.71
N PHE A 52 18.05 11.71 -5.78
CA PHE A 52 18.24 13.00 -5.11
C PHE A 52 18.74 14.09 -6.04
N LYS A 53 19.66 13.76 -6.96
CA LYS A 53 20.10 14.70 -8.01
C LYS A 53 18.92 15.17 -8.87
N TYR A 54 18.02 14.26 -9.23
CA TYR A 54 16.80 14.63 -9.92
C TYR A 54 15.93 15.57 -9.07
N LEU A 55 15.68 15.26 -7.80
CA LEU A 55 14.89 16.13 -6.91
C LEU A 55 15.47 17.55 -6.82
N ASP A 56 16.80 17.68 -6.81
CA ASP A 56 17.47 18.98 -6.76
C ASP A 56 17.24 19.80 -8.05
N THR A 57 17.06 19.14 -9.20
CA THR A 57 16.76 19.81 -10.47
C THR A 57 15.27 20.12 -10.64
N ALA A 58 14.39 19.33 -9.99
CA ALA A 58 12.94 19.39 -10.12
C ALA A 58 12.25 20.22 -9.03
N ARG A 59 12.98 20.86 -8.14
CA ARG A 59 12.47 21.55 -6.94
C ARG A 59 11.42 22.64 -7.19
N ASP A 60 11.35 23.18 -8.41
CA ASP A 60 10.38 24.25 -8.73
C ASP A 60 8.98 23.70 -9.07
N TRP A 61 8.85 22.40 -9.30
CA TRP A 61 7.60 21.79 -9.72
C TRP A 61 7.26 20.46 -9.04
N VAL A 62 8.23 19.68 -8.58
CA VAL A 62 8.00 18.52 -7.70
C VAL A 62 7.86 19.02 -6.27
N ASN A 63 6.75 18.66 -5.61
CA ASN A 63 6.46 19.10 -4.25
C ASN A 63 6.19 17.94 -3.27
N GLY A 64 6.38 16.70 -3.72
CA GLY A 64 6.27 15.51 -2.89
C GLY A 64 7.08 14.33 -3.38
N VAL A 65 7.31 13.40 -2.49
CA VAL A 65 7.93 12.09 -2.77
C VAL A 65 7.01 11.00 -2.23
N VAL A 66 6.72 10.01 -3.08
CA VAL A 66 6.08 8.75 -2.67
C VAL A 66 7.14 7.68 -2.51
N ILE A 67 7.14 7.01 -1.39
CA ILE A 67 8.01 5.85 -1.12
C ILE A 67 7.11 4.63 -1.08
N CYS A 68 7.30 3.71 -2.01
CA CYS A 68 6.48 2.51 -2.19
C CYS A 68 7.33 1.36 -2.78
N GLY A 69 6.73 0.43 -3.51
CA GLY A 69 7.44 -0.65 -4.22
C GLY A 69 7.15 -2.02 -3.66
N GLY A 70 8.14 -2.69 -3.07
CA GLY A 70 7.94 -3.86 -2.22
C GLY A 70 7.36 -3.44 -0.88
N GLU A 71 8.12 -3.56 0.20
CA GLU A 71 7.75 -2.98 1.49
C GLU A 71 8.85 -2.02 1.97
N PRO A 72 8.58 -0.70 1.96
CA PRO A 72 9.59 0.29 2.34
C PRO A 72 10.08 0.16 3.78
N THR A 73 9.23 -0.29 4.71
CA THR A 73 9.60 -0.43 6.13
C THR A 73 10.62 -1.54 6.40
N LEU A 74 10.93 -2.38 5.40
CA LEU A 74 12.03 -3.33 5.43
C LEU A 74 13.40 -2.68 5.20
N GLN A 75 13.45 -1.44 4.68
CA GLN A 75 14.72 -0.79 4.34
C GLN A 75 15.33 -0.15 5.59
N PRO A 76 16.52 -0.59 6.04
CA PRO A 76 17.16 -0.01 7.23
C PRO A 76 17.41 1.50 7.09
N GLU A 77 17.67 1.96 5.87
CA GLU A 77 17.95 3.35 5.56
C GLU A 77 16.71 4.20 5.26
N LEU A 78 15.48 3.69 5.51
CA LEU A 78 14.25 4.42 5.22
C LEU A 78 14.20 5.78 5.95
N VAL A 79 14.50 5.81 7.24
CA VAL A 79 14.47 7.05 8.04
C VAL A 79 15.48 8.08 7.51
N PRO A 80 16.80 7.76 7.36
CA PRO A 80 17.74 8.69 6.77
C PRO A 80 17.37 9.15 5.36
N PHE A 81 16.78 8.30 4.55
CA PHE A 81 16.31 8.68 3.21
C PHE A 81 15.19 9.72 3.30
N ILE A 82 14.21 9.52 4.18
CA ILE A 82 13.11 10.47 4.38
C ILE A 82 13.65 11.81 4.90
N GLU A 83 14.59 11.80 5.83
CA GLU A 83 15.23 13.02 6.34
C GLU A 83 15.85 13.84 5.20
N ARG A 84 16.60 13.21 4.29
CA ARG A 84 17.16 13.86 3.10
C ARG A 84 16.08 14.43 2.16
N VAL A 85 14.92 13.78 2.06
CA VAL A 85 13.75 14.34 1.32
C VAL A 85 13.21 15.57 2.03
N ARG A 86 13.07 15.52 3.36
CA ARG A 86 12.58 16.65 4.18
C ARG A 86 13.49 17.87 4.17
N GLU A 87 14.82 17.67 4.10
CA GLU A 87 15.81 18.76 3.92
C GLU A 87 15.54 19.59 2.64
N ARG A 88 14.86 19.01 1.65
CA ARG A 88 14.45 19.68 0.40
C ARG A 88 13.08 20.35 0.47
N ASN A 89 12.46 20.40 1.66
CA ASN A 89 11.11 20.91 1.89
C ASN A 89 10.04 20.17 1.08
N LEU A 90 10.25 18.90 0.72
CA LEU A 90 9.28 18.07 0.01
C LEU A 90 8.39 17.33 1.00
N SER A 91 7.12 17.18 0.62
CA SER A 91 6.18 16.33 1.37
C SER A 91 6.47 14.85 1.13
N VAL A 92 6.25 14.03 2.16
CA VAL A 92 6.52 12.58 2.08
C VAL A 92 5.23 11.78 2.23
N LYS A 93 4.98 10.90 1.26
CA LYS A 93 3.96 9.84 1.33
C LYS A 93 4.63 8.49 1.43
N LEU A 94 4.15 7.66 2.33
CA LEU A 94 4.58 6.27 2.51
C LEU A 94 3.42 5.32 2.16
N ASP A 95 3.67 4.40 1.24
CA ASP A 95 2.79 3.26 0.97
C ASP A 95 3.37 2.03 1.66
N THR A 96 2.58 1.35 2.50
CA THR A 96 3.06 0.23 3.31
C THR A 96 2.01 -0.88 3.45
N ASN A 97 2.47 -2.09 3.66
CA ASN A 97 1.64 -3.23 4.02
C ASN A 97 1.35 -3.30 5.54
N GLY A 98 1.94 -2.42 6.33
CA GLY A 98 1.71 -2.32 7.76
C GLY A 98 2.37 -3.41 8.61
N SER A 99 3.31 -4.18 8.08
CA SER A 99 3.93 -5.30 8.81
C SER A 99 4.92 -4.89 9.90
N HIS A 100 5.38 -3.63 9.90
CA HIS A 100 6.42 -3.11 10.81
C HIS A 100 5.92 -1.90 11.61
N PRO A 101 5.09 -2.12 12.65
CA PRO A 101 4.57 -1.04 13.48
C PRO A 101 5.66 -0.24 14.21
N ASP A 102 6.77 -0.87 14.54
CA ASP A 102 7.93 -0.23 15.17
C ASP A 102 8.56 0.87 14.29
N VAL A 103 8.62 0.62 12.98
CA VAL A 103 9.09 1.62 12.01
C VAL A 103 8.06 2.75 11.86
N LEU A 104 6.77 2.40 11.77
CA LEU A 104 5.70 3.39 11.71
C LEU A 104 5.67 4.28 12.95
N ALA A 105 5.87 3.71 14.14
CA ALA A 105 5.95 4.47 15.38
C ALA A 105 7.08 5.49 15.36
N ARG A 106 8.28 5.10 14.92
CA ARG A 106 9.43 6.01 14.78
C ARG A 106 9.17 7.14 13.80
N LEU A 107 8.57 6.82 12.63
CA LEU A 107 8.23 7.82 11.61
C LEU A 107 7.18 8.81 12.10
N LEU A 108 6.17 8.34 12.86
CA LEU A 108 5.13 9.16 13.47
C LEU A 108 5.71 10.09 14.54
N GLU A 109 6.53 9.56 15.46
CA GLU A 109 7.17 10.33 16.53
C GLU A 109 8.09 11.43 15.96
N ALA A 110 8.89 11.09 14.95
CA ALA A 110 9.78 12.03 14.29
C ALA A 110 9.05 13.00 13.34
N LYS A 111 7.75 12.85 13.10
CA LYS A 111 6.93 13.67 12.18
C LYS A 111 7.52 13.77 10.77
N LEU A 112 8.05 12.67 10.28
CA LEU A 112 8.77 12.62 9.01
C LEU A 112 7.86 12.40 7.79
N VAL A 113 6.66 11.85 7.99
CA VAL A 113 5.73 11.45 6.92
C VAL A 113 4.44 12.24 7.04
N ASP A 114 4.00 12.85 5.93
CA ASP A 114 2.79 13.69 5.88
C ASP A 114 1.55 12.85 5.51
N TYR A 115 1.73 11.77 4.76
CA TYR A 115 0.64 10.90 4.31
C TYR A 115 1.03 9.43 4.35
N VAL A 116 0.19 8.58 4.92
CA VAL A 116 0.38 7.12 4.89
C VAL A 116 -0.77 6.45 4.16
N ALA A 117 -0.46 5.62 3.17
CA ALA A 117 -1.42 4.71 2.56
C ALA A 117 -1.09 3.27 2.99
N MET A 118 -1.97 2.66 3.79
CA MET A 118 -1.77 1.32 4.29
C MET A 118 -2.70 0.32 3.62
N ASP A 119 -2.11 -0.73 3.06
CA ASP A 119 -2.86 -1.83 2.46
C ASP A 119 -3.31 -2.84 3.50
N VAL A 120 -4.62 -3.00 3.65
CA VAL A 120 -5.26 -4.07 4.42
C VAL A 120 -5.63 -5.18 3.45
N LYS A 121 -4.96 -6.33 3.54
CA LYS A 121 -5.09 -7.40 2.53
C LYS A 121 -6.34 -8.30 2.69
N GLY A 122 -7.36 -7.80 3.37
CA GLY A 122 -8.60 -8.50 3.66
C GLY A 122 -8.75 -8.84 5.16
N PRO A 123 -9.75 -9.65 5.53
CA PRO A 123 -9.92 -10.09 6.91
C PRO A 123 -8.82 -11.08 7.31
N ARG A 124 -8.56 -11.19 8.61
CA ARG A 124 -7.45 -12.01 9.17
C ARG A 124 -7.39 -13.43 8.61
N PHE A 125 -8.53 -14.11 8.54
CA PHE A 125 -8.59 -15.49 8.09
C PHE A 125 -8.24 -15.69 6.59
N LEU A 126 -8.20 -14.62 5.81
CA LEU A 126 -7.77 -14.65 4.40
C LEU A 126 -6.31 -14.30 4.19
N TRP A 127 -5.60 -13.77 5.17
CA TRP A 127 -4.21 -13.31 4.98
C TRP A 127 -3.26 -14.37 4.41
N PRO A 128 -3.35 -15.66 4.80
CA PRO A 128 -2.53 -16.69 4.15
C PRO A 128 -2.70 -16.75 2.64
N ALA A 129 -3.92 -16.48 2.14
CA ALA A 129 -4.23 -16.52 0.71
C ALA A 129 -4.04 -15.16 0.01
N THR A 130 -4.13 -14.04 0.72
CA THR A 130 -4.08 -12.69 0.13
C THR A 130 -2.75 -12.00 0.32
N ALA A 131 -2.04 -12.27 1.41
CA ALA A 131 -0.72 -11.72 1.71
C ALA A 131 0.42 -12.73 1.44
N GLY A 132 0.14 -14.05 1.54
CA GLY A 132 1.08 -15.11 1.18
C GLY A 132 2.36 -15.17 2.02
N GLY A 133 2.40 -14.55 3.18
CA GLY A 133 3.56 -14.51 4.06
C GLY A 133 3.16 -14.70 5.52
N GLU A 134 4.13 -14.72 6.41
CA GLU A 134 3.89 -14.69 7.85
C GLU A 134 3.42 -13.28 8.25
N GLY A 135 2.11 -13.06 8.18
CA GLY A 135 1.48 -11.84 8.71
C GLY A 135 1.29 -11.99 10.21
N HIS A 136 1.97 -11.17 10.99
CA HIS A 136 1.73 -11.10 12.42
C HIS A 136 0.46 -10.27 12.66
N GLU A 137 -0.62 -10.91 13.13
CA GLU A 137 -1.90 -10.26 13.40
C GLU A 137 -1.78 -9.08 14.37
N GLU A 138 -0.92 -9.22 15.37
CA GLU A 138 -0.64 -8.18 16.35
C GLU A 138 -0.03 -6.94 15.69
N ASN A 139 0.93 -7.14 14.79
CA ASN A 139 1.56 -6.05 14.05
C ASN A 139 0.56 -5.27 13.21
N MET A 140 -0.35 -5.97 12.50
CA MET A 140 -1.37 -5.32 11.70
C MET A 140 -2.30 -4.46 12.56
N THR A 141 -2.76 -5.00 13.69
CA THR A 141 -3.66 -4.26 14.60
C THR A 141 -2.98 -3.01 15.16
N GLU A 142 -1.70 -3.11 15.52
CA GLU A 142 -0.96 -1.96 16.01
C GLU A 142 -0.68 -0.93 14.89
N SER A 143 -0.33 -1.40 13.70
CA SER A 143 -0.14 -0.51 12.54
C SER A 143 -1.40 0.26 12.17
N LEU A 144 -2.59 -0.36 12.22
CA LEU A 144 -3.85 0.33 12.00
C LEU A 144 -4.05 1.50 12.98
N LYS A 145 -3.75 1.29 14.27
CA LYS A 145 -3.81 2.35 15.30
C LYS A 145 -2.80 3.46 15.04
N LEU A 146 -1.56 3.10 14.72
CA LEU A 146 -0.50 4.07 14.45
C LEU A 146 -0.80 4.90 13.21
N VAL A 147 -1.20 4.25 12.11
CA VAL A 147 -1.52 4.92 10.84
C VAL A 147 -2.66 5.92 11.02
N SER A 148 -3.67 5.61 11.83
CA SER A 148 -4.78 6.54 12.09
C SER A 148 -4.38 7.81 12.86
N ARG A 149 -3.12 7.94 13.28
CA ARG A 149 -2.57 9.10 14.00
C ARG A 149 -1.65 9.97 13.14
N PHE A 150 -1.32 9.55 11.91
CA PHE A 150 -0.55 10.38 10.98
C PHE A 150 -1.36 11.60 10.54
N PRO A 151 -0.70 12.69 10.09
CA PRO A 151 -1.37 13.93 9.69
C PRO A 151 -2.45 13.73 8.63
N ASP A 152 -2.16 12.88 7.65
CA ASP A 152 -3.14 12.38 6.69
C ASP A 152 -2.85 10.91 6.35
N TYR A 153 -3.89 10.16 6.03
CA TYR A 153 -3.76 8.72 5.74
C TYR A 153 -4.98 8.17 5.03
N GLU A 154 -4.79 6.98 4.46
CA GLU A 154 -5.87 6.14 3.94
C GLU A 154 -5.59 4.67 4.23
N PHE A 155 -6.64 3.88 4.38
CA PHE A 155 -6.59 2.43 4.29
C PHE A 155 -7.08 1.98 2.91
N ARG A 156 -6.52 0.90 2.39
CA ARG A 156 -6.87 0.37 1.07
C ARG A 156 -7.05 -1.13 1.12
N THR A 157 -8.02 -1.65 0.36
CA THR A 157 -8.12 -3.09 0.09
C THR A 157 -8.51 -3.30 -1.37
N THR A 158 -7.73 -4.12 -2.08
CA THR A 158 -8.05 -4.50 -3.46
C THR A 158 -9.08 -5.63 -3.45
N VAL A 159 -10.13 -5.48 -4.23
CA VAL A 159 -11.11 -6.56 -4.49
C VAL A 159 -10.48 -7.54 -5.49
N ALA A 160 -9.46 -8.24 -5.01
CA ALA A 160 -8.64 -9.13 -5.81
C ALA A 160 -9.21 -10.54 -5.86
N PRO A 161 -8.83 -11.34 -6.88
CA PRO A 161 -9.06 -12.78 -6.85
C PRO A 161 -8.22 -13.42 -5.74
N VAL A 162 -8.83 -14.36 -5.04
CA VAL A 162 -8.24 -15.14 -3.94
C VAL A 162 -8.14 -16.59 -4.40
N ILE A 163 -6.94 -17.15 -4.26
CA ILE A 163 -6.69 -18.58 -4.54
C ILE A 163 -7.03 -19.35 -3.28
N ARG A 164 -8.11 -20.12 -3.34
CA ARG A 164 -8.65 -20.86 -2.20
C ARG A 164 -8.14 -22.28 -2.13
N GLY A 165 -8.46 -22.97 -1.07
CA GLY A 165 -8.19 -24.41 -0.94
C GLY A 165 -8.75 -25.20 -2.14
N GLY A 166 -7.98 -26.18 -2.62
CA GLY A 166 -8.33 -26.91 -3.85
C GLY A 166 -7.99 -26.19 -5.17
N GLY A 167 -7.41 -24.99 -5.12
CA GLY A 167 -6.99 -24.24 -6.32
C GLY A 167 -8.11 -23.45 -7.00
N GLU A 168 -9.27 -23.36 -6.39
CA GLU A 168 -10.37 -22.50 -6.85
C GLU A 168 -10.00 -21.03 -6.75
N ILE A 169 -10.31 -20.25 -7.78
CA ILE A 169 -10.02 -18.82 -7.82
C ILE A 169 -11.32 -18.04 -7.95
N ASN A 170 -11.62 -17.26 -6.93
CA ASN A 170 -12.80 -16.38 -6.89
C ASN A 170 -12.39 -15.02 -6.32
N PHE A 171 -13.11 -13.96 -6.67
CA PHE A 171 -12.91 -12.68 -6.02
C PHE A 171 -13.16 -12.78 -4.52
N ILE A 172 -12.44 -11.92 -3.76
CA ILE A 172 -12.81 -11.64 -2.37
C ILE A 172 -14.29 -11.22 -2.33
N THR A 173 -15.03 -11.82 -1.43
CA THR A 173 -16.49 -11.65 -1.38
C THR A 173 -16.88 -10.36 -0.66
N VAL A 174 -18.12 -9.91 -0.87
CA VAL A 174 -18.70 -8.76 -0.16
C VAL A 174 -18.61 -8.94 1.36
N HIS A 175 -18.87 -10.16 1.86
CA HIS A 175 -18.78 -10.47 3.29
C HIS A 175 -17.35 -10.38 3.84
N GLU A 176 -16.38 -10.86 3.08
CA GLU A 176 -14.96 -10.80 3.45
C GLU A 176 -14.46 -9.34 3.46
N MET A 177 -14.88 -8.54 2.50
CA MET A 177 -14.57 -7.11 2.48
C MET A 177 -15.22 -6.36 3.66
N ALA A 178 -16.46 -6.69 4.02
CA ALA A 178 -17.09 -6.16 5.22
C ALA A 178 -16.36 -6.56 6.51
N ALA A 179 -15.82 -7.79 6.58
CA ALA A 179 -15.02 -8.23 7.70
C ALA A 179 -13.68 -7.47 7.80
N ALA A 180 -13.06 -7.11 6.67
CA ALA A 180 -11.87 -6.25 6.65
C ALA A 180 -12.19 -4.83 7.17
N ALA A 181 -13.32 -4.24 6.76
CA ALA A 181 -13.76 -2.94 7.26
C ALA A 181 -14.05 -2.95 8.78
N LYS A 182 -14.70 -4.01 9.27
CA LYS A 182 -14.92 -4.22 10.70
C LYS A 182 -13.60 -4.34 11.48
N LEU A 183 -12.61 -5.02 10.91
CA LEU A 183 -11.28 -5.13 11.52
C LEU A 183 -10.65 -3.75 11.69
N ILE A 184 -10.69 -2.89 10.67
CA ILE A 184 -10.16 -1.53 10.72
C ILE A 184 -10.87 -0.73 11.82
N ALA A 185 -12.20 -0.71 11.80
CA ALA A 185 -13.00 0.03 12.79
C ALA A 185 -12.75 -0.47 14.23
N ALA A 186 -12.69 -1.78 14.43
CA ALA A 186 -12.44 -2.37 15.75
C ALA A 186 -11.02 -2.10 16.26
N ALA A 187 -10.01 -2.18 15.39
CA ALA A 187 -8.62 -1.93 15.78
C ALA A 187 -8.38 -0.47 16.19
N THR A 188 -9.00 0.48 15.49
CA THR A 188 -8.81 1.91 15.70
C THR A 188 -9.80 2.52 16.70
N GLY A 189 -10.90 1.84 16.99
CA GLY A 189 -12.02 2.37 17.78
C GLY A 189 -12.83 3.47 17.07
N ARG A 190 -12.65 3.66 15.75
CA ARG A 190 -13.28 4.70 14.92
C ARG A 190 -13.77 4.12 13.60
N SER A 191 -14.67 4.84 12.94
CA SER A 191 -15.22 4.45 11.63
C SER A 191 -15.07 5.53 10.54
N ASP A 192 -14.56 6.70 10.88
CA ASP A 192 -14.47 7.87 9.99
C ASP A 192 -13.18 7.91 9.13
N HIS A 193 -12.58 6.75 8.89
CA HIS A 193 -11.36 6.63 8.09
C HIS A 193 -11.61 6.84 6.60
N LYS A 194 -10.65 7.45 5.89
CA LYS A 194 -10.56 7.31 4.43
C LYS A 194 -10.26 5.86 4.11
N TYR A 195 -11.17 5.20 3.43
CA TYR A 195 -11.00 3.81 3.01
C TYR A 195 -11.25 3.68 1.51
N PHE A 196 -10.32 3.05 0.81
CA PHE A 196 -10.44 2.83 -0.63
C PHE A 196 -10.60 1.35 -0.95
N VAL A 197 -11.73 1.05 -1.58
CA VAL A 197 -11.98 -0.24 -2.22
C VAL A 197 -11.40 -0.15 -3.63
N GLN A 198 -10.31 -0.89 -3.88
CA GLN A 198 -9.58 -0.80 -5.14
C GLN A 198 -10.00 -1.92 -6.10
N LYS A 199 -10.15 -1.55 -7.38
CA LYS A 199 -10.36 -2.49 -8.46
C LYS A 199 -9.07 -3.31 -8.69
N PHE A 200 -9.22 -4.62 -8.86
CA PHE A 200 -8.16 -5.46 -9.40
C PHE A 200 -8.18 -5.35 -10.93
N VAL A 201 -7.02 -5.10 -11.51
CA VAL A 201 -6.79 -5.11 -12.96
C VAL A 201 -5.68 -6.10 -13.24
N PRO A 202 -5.93 -7.15 -14.04
CA PRO A 202 -4.89 -8.11 -14.39
C PRO A 202 -3.79 -7.43 -15.21
N ARG A 203 -2.55 -7.88 -15.02
CA ARG A 203 -1.40 -7.37 -15.76
C ARG A 203 -0.58 -8.54 -16.28
N LYS A 204 -0.48 -8.66 -17.58
CA LYS A 204 0.33 -9.68 -18.24
C LYS A 204 1.81 -9.49 -17.89
N ASP A 205 2.48 -10.57 -17.54
CA ASP A 205 3.91 -10.62 -17.15
C ASP A 205 4.25 -9.69 -15.97
N GLY A 206 3.26 -9.38 -15.12
CA GLY A 206 3.41 -8.41 -14.04
C GLY A 206 2.84 -8.81 -12.69
N LEU A 207 2.18 -9.97 -12.58
CA LEU A 207 1.65 -10.48 -11.32
C LEU A 207 2.55 -11.56 -10.73
N LEU A 208 2.55 -11.67 -9.40
CA LEU A 208 3.35 -12.68 -8.71
C LEU A 208 2.81 -14.09 -9.01
N ASP A 209 1.50 -14.28 -9.00
CA ASP A 209 0.87 -15.53 -9.44
C ASP A 209 0.31 -15.39 -10.85
N ARG A 210 0.94 -16.09 -11.79
CA ARG A 210 0.60 -16.00 -13.21
C ARG A 210 -0.82 -16.48 -13.53
N ARG A 211 -1.45 -17.30 -12.68
CA ARG A 211 -2.85 -17.72 -12.86
C ARG A 211 -3.81 -16.53 -12.85
N LEU A 212 -3.43 -15.45 -12.18
CA LEU A 212 -4.24 -14.24 -12.08
C LEU A 212 -4.08 -13.29 -13.27
N GLU A 213 -3.06 -13.48 -14.11
CA GLU A 213 -2.81 -12.62 -15.29
C GLU A 213 -3.90 -12.71 -16.35
N THR A 214 -4.60 -13.84 -16.41
CA THR A 214 -5.73 -14.09 -17.33
C THR A 214 -7.08 -14.02 -16.62
N PHE A 215 -7.07 -13.76 -15.30
CA PHE A 215 -8.31 -13.61 -14.54
C PHE A 215 -8.99 -12.27 -14.89
N PRO A 216 -10.31 -12.19 -14.91
CA PRO A 216 -10.98 -10.93 -15.25
C PRO A 216 -10.67 -9.83 -14.24
N GLU A 217 -10.80 -8.59 -14.67
CA GLU A 217 -10.80 -7.46 -13.73
C GLU A 217 -12.02 -7.51 -12.80
N THR A 218 -11.94 -6.83 -11.66
CA THR A 218 -13.07 -6.80 -10.72
C THR A 218 -14.33 -6.27 -11.39
N PRO A 219 -15.43 -7.04 -11.42
CA PRO A 219 -16.68 -6.62 -12.04
C PRO A 219 -17.23 -5.33 -11.37
N PRO A 220 -17.71 -4.35 -12.15
CA PRO A 220 -18.26 -3.11 -11.60
C PRO A 220 -19.40 -3.34 -10.59
N GLN A 221 -20.24 -4.34 -10.83
CA GLN A 221 -21.32 -4.69 -9.91
C GLN A 221 -20.78 -5.18 -8.56
N LEU A 222 -19.73 -6.02 -8.56
CA LEU A 222 -19.08 -6.47 -7.33
C LEU A 222 -18.48 -5.30 -6.55
N LEU A 223 -17.81 -4.35 -7.23
CA LEU A 223 -17.29 -3.14 -6.59
C LEU A 223 -18.41 -2.32 -5.93
N ALA A 224 -19.53 -2.14 -6.63
CA ALA A 224 -20.70 -1.42 -6.10
C ALA A 224 -21.30 -2.12 -4.88
N ASP A 225 -21.43 -3.45 -4.92
CA ASP A 225 -21.98 -4.24 -3.81
C ASP A 225 -21.03 -4.21 -2.59
N VAL A 226 -19.72 -4.33 -2.83
CA VAL A 226 -18.70 -4.20 -1.79
C VAL A 226 -18.75 -2.81 -1.17
N HIS A 227 -18.75 -1.75 -1.99
CA HIS A 227 -18.81 -0.38 -1.51
C HIS A 227 -20.03 -0.15 -0.62
N LYS A 228 -21.21 -0.58 -1.08
CA LYS A 228 -22.47 -0.48 -0.33
C LYS A 228 -22.39 -1.16 1.05
N GLU A 229 -21.81 -2.34 1.11
CA GLU A 229 -21.72 -3.10 2.36
C GLU A 229 -20.66 -2.55 3.30
N VAL A 230 -19.50 -2.25 2.77
CA VAL A 230 -18.36 -1.72 3.53
C VAL A 230 -18.66 -0.34 4.13
N SER A 231 -19.37 0.52 3.39
CA SER A 231 -19.77 1.87 3.86
C SER A 231 -20.67 1.86 5.10
N LYS A 232 -21.28 0.73 5.43
CA LYS A 232 -22.01 0.57 6.70
C LYS A 232 -21.07 0.58 7.92
N HIS A 233 -19.79 0.26 7.72
CA HIS A 233 -18.78 0.15 8.77
C HIS A 233 -17.74 1.29 8.70
N LEU A 234 -17.43 1.74 7.49
CA LEU A 234 -16.52 2.85 7.19
C LEU A 234 -17.20 3.82 6.22
N PRO A 235 -17.98 4.80 6.73
CA PRO A 235 -18.81 5.67 5.89
C PRO A 235 -18.06 6.47 4.83
N ASN A 236 -16.78 6.77 5.06
CA ASN A 236 -15.94 7.53 4.11
C ASN A 236 -15.26 6.62 3.05
N THR A 237 -15.87 5.46 2.77
CA THR A 237 -15.38 4.55 1.72
C THR A 237 -15.57 5.15 0.32
N GLN A 238 -14.57 4.96 -0.51
CA GLN A 238 -14.59 5.35 -1.94
C GLN A 238 -14.11 4.18 -2.80
N ILE A 239 -14.54 4.14 -4.06
CA ILE A 239 -14.02 3.21 -5.06
C ILE A 239 -12.86 3.89 -5.79
N ARG A 240 -11.75 3.15 -5.98
CA ARG A 240 -10.60 3.57 -6.79
C ARG A 240 -10.31 2.50 -7.86
N GLY A 241 -10.18 2.91 -9.10
CA GLY A 241 -9.88 2.00 -10.20
C GLY A 241 -10.09 2.59 -11.56
#